data_54da69a5a332b8df5545901a58e91b8c
#
_entry.id   54da69a5a332b8df5545901a58e91b8c
#
_cell.length_a   1.000
_cell.length_b   1.000
_cell.length_c   1.000
_cell.angle_alpha   90.00
_cell.angle_beta   90.00
_cell.angle_gamma   90.00
#
_symmetry.space_group_name_H-M   'P 1'
#
loop_
_entity.id
_entity.type
_entity.pdbx_description
1 polymer ?
#
loop_
_entity_poly.entity_id
_entity_poly.type
_entity_poly.pdbx_seq_one_letter_code
_entity_poly.pdbx_strand_id
1 'polypeptide(L)'
;VNALGETLPVITVRPSTDADVPMMLAIYQHHIEHGVGDLGDFSPEPLDANDLKQRRKNMKSRKLPHLVAECGGTVAGYAYAVPFRKRPAYRFTLKHSIYVHPGFLKSGIGRLLLPALIEACAAAGYRQLIGYIDSANQASLKLHEMCGFRQVGLLPSVGFKFGHWSDSVMVQRALGPGDAEPPGSWLAATPAPLTPPPRPNKISGW
;
A
#
# COMPACT_ATOMS: atom_id res chain seq x y z
N VAL A 1 1.08 -28.25 -11.02
CA VAL A 1 2.24 -29.14 -10.85
C VAL A 1 3.40 -28.62 -11.68
N ASN A 2 4.62 -28.67 -11.13
CA ASN A 2 5.82 -28.34 -11.87
C ASN A 2 6.21 -29.48 -12.83
N ALA A 3 7.29 -29.32 -13.60
CA ALA A 3 7.79 -30.33 -14.55
C ALA A 3 8.18 -31.68 -13.88
N LEU A 4 8.25 -31.73 -12.54
CA LEU A 4 8.54 -32.92 -11.74
C LEU A 4 7.29 -33.53 -11.10
N GLY A 5 6.08 -33.03 -11.42
CA GLY A 5 4.82 -33.53 -10.85
C GLY A 5 4.52 -33.03 -9.43
N GLU A 6 5.34 -32.13 -8.87
CA GLU A 6 5.10 -31.55 -7.55
C GLU A 6 4.02 -30.48 -7.60
N THR A 7 3.12 -30.48 -6.63
CA THR A 7 2.10 -29.43 -6.47
C THR A 7 2.81 -28.13 -6.12
N LEU A 8 2.67 -27.11 -6.97
CA LEU A 8 3.18 -25.78 -6.63
C LEU A 8 2.52 -25.33 -5.32
N PRO A 9 3.28 -24.76 -4.38
CA PRO A 9 2.71 -24.31 -3.12
C PRO A 9 1.65 -23.23 -3.38
N VAL A 10 0.48 -23.45 -2.80
CA VAL A 10 -0.65 -22.51 -2.91
C VAL A 10 -0.28 -21.24 -2.17
N ILE A 11 -0.43 -20.10 -2.86
CA ILE A 11 -0.30 -18.78 -2.23
C ILE A 11 -1.67 -18.36 -1.69
N THR A 12 -1.75 -18.07 -0.41
CA THR A 12 -2.96 -17.54 0.24
C THR A 12 -2.72 -16.14 0.77
N VAL A 13 -3.73 -15.27 0.66
CA VAL A 13 -3.70 -13.93 1.26
C VAL A 13 -4.68 -13.91 2.42
N ARG A 14 -4.21 -13.47 3.58
CA ARG A 14 -4.98 -13.44 4.82
C ARG A 14 -4.63 -12.21 5.68
N PRO A 15 -5.49 -11.83 6.65
CA PRO A 15 -5.11 -10.85 7.67
C PRO A 15 -3.85 -11.31 8.42
N SER A 16 -2.98 -10.35 8.74
CA SER A 16 -1.77 -10.64 9.51
C SER A 16 -2.06 -10.92 10.97
N THR A 17 -1.20 -11.72 11.58
CA THR A 17 -1.22 -12.06 13.01
C THR A 17 0.08 -11.62 13.70
N ASP A 18 0.16 -11.74 15.02
CA ASP A 18 1.40 -11.45 15.77
C ASP A 18 2.50 -12.47 15.45
N ALA A 19 2.15 -13.68 15.03
CA ALA A 19 3.08 -14.71 14.62
C ALA A 19 3.84 -14.35 13.33
N ASP A 20 3.27 -13.48 12.48
CA ASP A 20 3.88 -13.08 11.20
C ASP A 20 4.97 -12.01 11.38
N VAL A 21 5.00 -11.35 12.56
CA VAL A 21 5.86 -10.18 12.80
C VAL A 21 7.35 -10.45 12.57
N PRO A 22 7.94 -11.59 13.02
CA PRO A 22 9.36 -11.83 12.77
C PRO A 22 9.71 -11.85 11.28
N MET A 23 8.88 -12.49 10.45
CA MET A 23 9.11 -12.55 9.00
C MET A 23 8.84 -11.21 8.33
N MET A 24 7.80 -10.49 8.73
CA MET A 24 7.53 -9.13 8.23
C MET A 24 8.70 -8.20 8.54
N LEU A 25 9.29 -8.30 9.74
CA LEU A 25 10.47 -7.52 10.11
C LEU A 25 11.67 -7.86 9.23
N ALA A 26 11.94 -9.14 9.01
CA ALA A 26 13.03 -9.58 8.14
C ALA A 26 12.87 -9.08 6.70
N ILE A 27 11.63 -9.13 6.17
CA ILE A 27 11.31 -8.58 4.83
C ILE A 27 11.57 -7.07 4.80
N TYR A 28 11.10 -6.34 5.82
CA TYR A 28 11.27 -4.89 5.91
C TYR A 28 12.76 -4.51 5.97
N GLN A 29 13.53 -5.14 6.86
CA GLN A 29 14.96 -4.89 7.02
C GLN A 29 15.72 -5.14 5.73
N HIS A 30 15.41 -6.24 5.01
CA HIS A 30 16.02 -6.51 3.72
C HIS A 30 15.78 -5.37 2.72
N HIS A 31 14.56 -4.84 2.63
CA HIS A 31 14.25 -3.73 1.73
C HIS A 31 14.93 -2.41 2.13
N ILE A 32 15.12 -2.18 3.42
CA ILE A 32 15.88 -1.02 3.91
C ILE A 32 17.37 -1.12 3.53
N GLU A 33 17.95 -2.30 3.69
CA GLU A 33 19.39 -2.53 3.49
C GLU A 33 19.79 -2.67 2.02
N HIS A 34 18.92 -3.25 1.19
CA HIS A 34 19.25 -3.66 -0.17
C HIS A 34 18.26 -3.16 -1.23
N GLY A 35 17.11 -2.67 -0.82
CA GLY A 35 16.02 -2.34 -1.72
C GLY A 35 16.04 -0.92 -2.24
N VAL A 36 15.35 -0.73 -3.35
CA VAL A 36 14.79 0.55 -3.77
C VAL A 36 13.64 0.80 -2.78
N GLY A 37 13.96 1.42 -1.66
CA GLY A 37 13.09 1.40 -0.50
C GLY A 37 11.89 2.32 -0.61
N ASP A 38 10.97 2.10 0.30
CA ASP A 38 9.81 2.95 0.54
C ASP A 38 10.26 4.34 1.02
N LEU A 39 10.11 5.33 0.18
CA LEU A 39 10.29 6.73 0.56
C LEU A 39 9.08 7.28 1.34
N GLY A 40 8.04 6.46 1.50
CA GLY A 40 6.77 6.87 2.10
C GLY A 40 6.65 6.70 3.60
N ASP A 41 7.50 5.93 4.25
CA ASP A 41 7.47 5.74 5.70
C ASP A 41 8.61 6.50 6.38
N PHE A 42 8.29 7.65 6.95
CA PHE A 42 9.19 8.45 7.79
C PHE A 42 9.40 7.85 9.18
N SER A 43 9.30 6.56 9.33
CA SER A 43 9.58 5.92 10.61
C SER A 43 11.07 5.95 10.89
N PRO A 44 11.48 6.28 12.12
CA PRO A 44 12.87 6.13 12.50
C PRO A 44 13.30 4.69 12.29
N GLU A 45 14.37 4.49 11.58
CA GLU A 45 15.02 3.19 11.42
C GLU A 45 16.09 3.00 12.52
N PRO A 46 16.28 1.77 13.00
CA PRO A 46 15.59 0.54 12.61
C PRO A 46 14.30 0.32 13.41
N LEU A 47 13.27 -0.23 12.75
CA LEU A 47 12.12 -0.80 13.43
C LEU A 47 12.52 -2.10 14.15
N ASP A 48 12.00 -2.30 15.35
CA ASP A 48 12.08 -3.60 16.02
C ASP A 48 10.74 -4.37 15.96
N ALA A 49 10.75 -5.61 16.46
CA ALA A 49 9.57 -6.45 16.47
C ALA A 49 8.41 -5.86 17.30
N ASN A 50 8.70 -5.12 18.37
CA ASN A 50 7.70 -4.50 19.23
C ASN A 50 7.03 -3.31 18.51
N ASP A 51 7.82 -2.50 17.79
CA ASP A 51 7.30 -1.42 16.96
C ASP A 51 6.33 -1.96 15.90
N LEU A 52 6.70 -3.02 15.19
CA LEU A 52 5.81 -3.65 14.20
C LEU A 52 4.54 -4.23 14.83
N LYS A 53 4.66 -4.90 15.98
CA LYS A 53 3.50 -5.39 16.75
C LYS A 53 2.57 -4.24 17.14
N GLN A 54 3.12 -3.16 17.67
CA GLN A 54 2.34 -2.02 18.12
C GLN A 54 1.64 -1.32 16.92
N ARG A 55 2.35 -1.12 15.80
CA ARG A 55 1.76 -0.59 14.57
C ARG A 55 0.62 -1.46 14.07
N ARG A 56 0.83 -2.78 14.00
CA ARG A 56 -0.20 -3.73 13.58
C ARG A 56 -1.42 -3.69 14.51
N LYS A 57 -1.23 -3.66 15.85
CA LYS A 57 -2.32 -3.50 16.82
C LYS A 57 -3.09 -2.20 16.62
N ASN A 58 -2.39 -1.09 16.39
CA ASN A 58 -3.01 0.21 16.13
C ASN A 58 -3.83 0.19 14.81
N MET A 59 -3.33 -0.47 13.76
CA MET A 59 -4.08 -0.65 12.53
C MET A 59 -5.33 -1.50 12.74
N LYS A 60 -5.19 -2.65 13.44
CA LYS A 60 -6.30 -3.54 13.76
C LYS A 60 -7.40 -2.84 14.57
N SER A 61 -7.04 -2.07 15.61
CA SER A 61 -8.00 -1.32 16.43
C SER A 61 -8.78 -0.28 15.62
N ARG A 62 -8.19 0.24 14.55
CA ARG A 62 -8.79 1.20 13.61
C ARG A 62 -9.45 0.54 12.41
N LYS A 63 -9.52 -0.80 12.37
CA LYS A 63 -10.05 -1.60 11.26
C LYS A 63 -9.36 -1.30 9.91
N LEU A 64 -8.08 -0.96 9.96
CA LEU A 64 -7.27 -0.72 8.76
C LEU A 64 -6.74 -2.06 8.23
N PRO A 65 -6.76 -2.29 6.90
CA PRO A 65 -6.26 -3.51 6.30
C PRO A 65 -4.76 -3.71 6.53
N HIS A 66 -4.41 -4.91 6.99
CA HIS A 66 -3.03 -5.36 7.12
C HIS A 66 -2.99 -6.86 6.79
N LEU A 67 -2.40 -7.21 5.64
CA LEU A 67 -2.48 -8.51 5.02
C LEU A 67 -1.08 -9.11 4.85
N VAL A 68 -1.02 -10.45 4.87
CA VAL A 68 0.16 -11.23 4.48
C VAL A 68 -0.20 -12.16 3.33
N ALA A 69 0.75 -12.41 2.45
CA ALA A 69 0.72 -13.53 1.51
C ALA A 69 1.57 -14.66 2.09
N GLU A 70 0.99 -15.83 2.21
CA GLU A 70 1.63 -17.04 2.71
C GLU A 70 1.81 -18.04 1.57
N CYS A 71 2.99 -18.64 1.48
CA CYS A 71 3.33 -19.64 0.50
C CYS A 71 4.04 -20.81 1.21
N GLY A 72 3.43 -21.99 1.22
CA GLY A 72 4.01 -23.15 1.90
C GLY A 72 4.31 -22.95 3.39
N GLY A 73 3.45 -22.23 4.13
CA GLY A 73 3.65 -21.93 5.55
C GLY A 73 4.61 -20.76 5.83
N THR A 74 5.19 -20.14 4.80
CA THR A 74 6.11 -19.02 4.93
C THR A 74 5.46 -17.70 4.49
N VAL A 75 5.64 -16.62 5.25
CA VAL A 75 5.20 -15.27 4.83
C VAL A 75 6.06 -14.80 3.66
N ALA A 76 5.48 -14.79 2.47
CA ALA A 76 6.13 -14.43 1.21
C ALA A 76 6.04 -12.93 0.89
N GLY A 77 5.24 -12.19 1.65
CA GLY A 77 5.10 -10.75 1.53
C GLY A 77 3.97 -10.21 2.40
N TYR A 78 3.90 -8.91 2.56
CA TYR A 78 2.83 -8.25 3.30
C TYR A 78 2.48 -6.89 2.71
N ALA A 79 1.26 -6.44 2.98
CA ALA A 79 0.79 -5.13 2.56
C ALA A 79 -0.15 -4.55 3.62
N TYR A 80 -0.17 -3.23 3.73
CA TYR A 80 -1.03 -2.52 4.67
C TYR A 80 -1.43 -1.14 4.16
N ALA A 81 -2.48 -0.59 4.76
CA ALA A 81 -2.91 0.75 4.48
C ALA A 81 -3.09 1.57 5.76
N VAL A 82 -2.70 2.84 5.72
CA VAL A 82 -2.80 3.79 6.82
C VAL A 82 -3.47 5.08 6.35
N PRO A 83 -4.05 5.91 7.25
CA PRO A 83 -4.61 7.19 6.85
C PRO A 83 -3.60 8.07 6.11
N PHE A 84 -4.02 8.67 5.01
CA PHE A 84 -3.17 9.55 4.22
C PHE A 84 -2.71 10.78 5.01
N ARG A 85 -3.65 11.42 5.72
CA ARG A 85 -3.38 12.57 6.58
C ARG A 85 -4.30 12.56 7.82
N LYS A 86 -3.88 13.25 8.89
CA LYS A 86 -4.64 13.27 10.16
C LYS A 86 -5.90 14.13 10.14
N ARG A 87 -6.01 15.09 9.20
CA ARG A 87 -7.16 16.02 9.15
C ARG A 87 -8.43 15.31 8.67
N PRO A 88 -9.61 15.60 9.25
CA PRO A 88 -10.89 14.95 8.92
C PRO A 88 -11.27 14.98 7.44
N ALA A 89 -10.86 16.02 6.70
CA ALA A 89 -11.10 16.12 5.26
C ALA A 89 -10.52 14.94 4.45
N TYR A 90 -9.47 14.27 4.96
CA TYR A 90 -8.80 13.14 4.31
C TYR A 90 -9.23 11.78 4.87
N ARG A 91 -10.28 11.70 5.68
CA ARG A 91 -10.67 10.45 6.39
C ARG A 91 -11.06 9.29 5.47
N PHE A 92 -11.36 9.54 4.20
CA PHE A 92 -11.68 8.52 3.20
C PHE A 92 -10.52 8.18 2.27
N THR A 93 -9.32 8.69 2.56
CA THR A 93 -8.11 8.47 1.76
C THR A 93 -7.08 7.72 2.59
N LEU A 94 -6.56 6.65 2.03
CA LEU A 94 -5.46 5.88 2.60
C LEU A 94 -4.19 6.04 1.75
N LYS A 95 -3.04 5.85 2.38
CA LYS A 95 -1.79 5.49 1.73
C LYS A 95 -1.46 4.04 2.07
N HIS A 96 -0.76 3.34 1.19
CA HIS A 96 -0.40 1.94 1.40
C HIS A 96 1.08 1.69 1.16
N SER A 97 1.54 0.55 1.67
CA SER A 97 2.84 -0.03 1.40
C SER A 97 2.69 -1.53 1.10
N ILE A 98 3.56 -2.05 0.25
CA ILE A 98 3.63 -3.46 -0.11
C ILE A 98 5.08 -3.91 -0.18
N TYR A 99 5.38 -5.04 0.45
CA TYR A 99 6.72 -5.62 0.53
C TYR A 99 6.65 -7.09 0.16
N VAL A 100 7.55 -7.54 -0.71
CA VAL A 100 7.67 -8.94 -1.12
C VAL A 100 9.00 -9.48 -0.63
N HIS A 101 8.97 -10.66 -0.03
CA HIS A 101 10.18 -11.36 0.44
C HIS A 101 11.14 -11.60 -0.74
N PRO A 102 12.46 -11.35 -0.60
CA PRO A 102 13.41 -11.44 -1.70
C PRO A 102 13.43 -12.82 -2.39
N GLY A 103 13.27 -13.89 -1.62
CA GLY A 103 13.18 -15.26 -2.16
C GLY A 103 11.91 -15.58 -2.95
N PHE A 104 10.90 -14.68 -2.93
CA PHE A 104 9.63 -14.84 -3.64
C PHE A 104 9.40 -13.76 -4.70
N LEU A 105 10.46 -13.03 -5.09
CA LEU A 105 10.36 -12.07 -6.19
C LEU A 105 9.98 -12.78 -7.49
N LYS A 106 9.18 -12.12 -8.33
CA LYS A 106 8.67 -12.65 -9.61
C LYS A 106 7.75 -13.89 -9.49
N SER A 107 7.40 -14.33 -8.27
CA SER A 107 6.46 -15.45 -8.00
C SER A 107 4.98 -15.04 -7.98
N GLY A 108 4.65 -13.82 -8.36
CA GLY A 108 3.25 -13.35 -8.41
C GLY A 108 2.68 -12.84 -7.09
N ILE A 109 3.47 -12.82 -5.99
CA ILE A 109 3.01 -12.38 -4.66
C ILE A 109 2.37 -10.98 -4.71
N GLY A 110 3.03 -10.00 -5.35
CA GLY A 110 2.48 -8.66 -5.47
C GLY A 110 1.15 -8.60 -6.22
N ARG A 111 0.97 -9.45 -7.24
CA ARG A 111 -0.26 -9.55 -8.03
C ARG A 111 -1.44 -10.12 -7.25
N LEU A 112 -1.20 -10.78 -6.13
CA LEU A 112 -2.23 -11.28 -5.21
C LEU A 112 -2.45 -10.30 -4.05
N LEU A 113 -1.37 -9.78 -3.46
CA LEU A 113 -1.45 -8.89 -2.30
C LEU A 113 -2.08 -7.54 -2.62
N LEU A 114 -1.67 -6.89 -3.71
CA LEU A 114 -2.15 -5.53 -3.99
C LEU A 114 -3.65 -5.50 -4.33
N PRO A 115 -4.21 -6.39 -5.17
CA PRO A 115 -5.66 -6.48 -5.36
C PRO A 115 -6.43 -6.77 -4.08
N ALA A 116 -5.95 -7.72 -3.26
CA ALA A 116 -6.59 -8.05 -1.99
C ALA A 116 -6.61 -6.85 -1.01
N LEU A 117 -5.52 -6.07 -0.98
CA LEU A 117 -5.48 -4.84 -0.18
C LEU A 117 -6.47 -3.79 -0.71
N ILE A 118 -6.55 -3.62 -2.02
CA ILE A 118 -7.49 -2.69 -2.68
C ILE A 118 -8.94 -3.06 -2.30
N GLU A 119 -9.30 -4.33 -2.41
CA GLU A 119 -10.62 -4.83 -2.05
C GLU A 119 -10.93 -4.62 -0.56
N ALA A 120 -9.97 -4.94 0.32
CA ALA A 120 -10.13 -4.73 1.76
C ALA A 120 -10.31 -3.25 2.12
N CYS A 121 -9.58 -2.33 1.45
CA CYS A 121 -9.74 -0.89 1.63
C CYS A 121 -11.11 -0.40 1.14
N ALA A 122 -11.57 -0.90 -0.01
CA ALA A 122 -12.89 -0.56 -0.56
C ALA A 122 -14.02 -1.05 0.35
N ALA A 123 -13.94 -2.31 0.82
CA ALA A 123 -14.90 -2.91 1.74
C ALA A 123 -14.96 -2.18 3.09
N ALA A 124 -13.84 -1.60 3.53
CA ALA A 124 -13.78 -0.76 4.73
C ALA A 124 -14.34 0.66 4.52
N GLY A 125 -14.86 0.99 3.33
CA GLY A 125 -15.53 2.27 3.01
C GLY A 125 -14.61 3.39 2.58
N TYR A 126 -13.32 3.11 2.34
CA TYR A 126 -12.40 4.11 1.81
C TYR A 126 -12.64 4.35 0.32
N ARG A 127 -12.29 5.54 -0.15
CA ARG A 127 -12.60 6.03 -1.49
C ARG A 127 -11.38 6.31 -2.35
N GLN A 128 -10.21 6.52 -1.74
CA GLN A 128 -8.96 6.79 -2.46
C GLN A 128 -7.81 6.03 -1.82
N LEU A 129 -6.94 5.47 -2.64
CA LEU A 129 -5.72 4.80 -2.22
C LEU A 129 -4.51 5.41 -2.94
N ILE A 130 -3.51 5.83 -2.18
CA ILE A 130 -2.30 6.50 -2.66
C ILE A 130 -1.09 5.63 -2.38
N GLY A 131 -0.18 5.52 -3.34
CA GLY A 131 1.14 4.92 -3.18
C GLY A 131 2.24 5.91 -3.49
N TYR A 132 3.37 5.75 -2.82
CA TYR A 132 4.62 6.43 -3.13
C TYR A 132 5.65 5.38 -3.52
N ILE A 133 6.21 5.49 -4.72
CA ILE A 133 7.08 4.47 -5.31
C ILE A 133 8.36 5.16 -5.77
N ASP A 134 9.50 4.61 -5.37
CA ASP A 134 10.78 5.06 -5.91
C ASP A 134 10.77 4.94 -7.44
N SER A 135 11.16 5.99 -8.15
CA SER A 135 11.12 6.02 -9.62
C SER A 135 11.99 4.93 -10.27
N ALA A 136 12.99 4.44 -9.58
CA ALA A 136 13.82 3.32 -10.03
C ALA A 136 13.13 1.95 -9.88
N ASN A 137 12.05 1.84 -9.06
CA ASN A 137 11.35 0.59 -8.84
C ASN A 137 10.30 0.31 -9.93
N GLN A 138 10.79 0.02 -11.14
CA GLN A 138 9.95 -0.25 -12.31
C GLN A 138 8.99 -1.43 -12.12
N ALA A 139 9.38 -2.44 -11.34
CA ALA A 139 8.52 -3.58 -11.03
C ALA A 139 7.30 -3.17 -10.22
N SER A 140 7.48 -2.30 -9.22
CA SER A 140 6.39 -1.76 -8.42
C SER A 140 5.50 -0.82 -9.24
N LEU A 141 6.08 0.09 -10.03
CA LEU A 141 5.32 0.97 -10.92
C LEU A 141 4.42 0.17 -11.86
N LYS A 142 4.97 -0.86 -12.50
CA LYS A 142 4.19 -1.73 -13.41
C LYS A 142 3.09 -2.51 -12.68
N LEU A 143 3.37 -3.02 -11.47
CA LEU A 143 2.36 -3.69 -10.66
C LEU A 143 1.18 -2.76 -10.34
N HIS A 144 1.46 -1.53 -9.94
CA HIS A 144 0.43 -0.56 -9.60
C HIS A 144 -0.39 -0.14 -10.81
N GLU A 145 0.26 0.09 -11.97
CA GLU A 145 -0.42 0.35 -13.22
C GLU A 145 -1.39 -0.78 -13.60
N MET A 146 -0.94 -2.04 -13.52
CA MET A 146 -1.77 -3.22 -13.79
C MET A 146 -2.94 -3.34 -12.80
N CYS A 147 -2.81 -2.85 -11.58
CA CYS A 147 -3.88 -2.78 -10.59
C CYS A 147 -4.72 -1.50 -10.69
N GLY A 148 -4.61 -0.73 -11.77
CA GLY A 148 -5.46 0.42 -12.07
C GLY A 148 -5.08 1.70 -11.32
N PHE A 149 -3.87 1.79 -10.77
CA PHE A 149 -3.33 3.06 -10.30
C PHE A 149 -2.87 3.91 -11.47
N ARG A 150 -2.98 5.21 -11.32
CA ARG A 150 -2.46 6.21 -12.26
C ARG A 150 -1.41 7.06 -11.56
N GLN A 151 -0.38 7.42 -12.27
CA GLN A 151 0.58 8.41 -11.79
C GLN A 151 -0.12 9.78 -11.69
N VAL A 152 0.00 10.42 -10.53
CA VAL A 152 -0.61 11.73 -10.23
C VAL A 152 0.40 12.78 -9.83
N GLY A 153 1.67 12.42 -9.70
CA GLY A 153 2.75 13.35 -9.43
C GLY A 153 4.11 12.68 -9.40
N LEU A 154 5.13 13.53 -9.40
CA LEU A 154 6.54 13.19 -9.20
C LEU A 154 7.11 14.15 -8.17
N LEU A 155 7.83 13.63 -7.20
CA LEU A 155 8.57 14.37 -6.19
C LEU A 155 10.07 14.16 -6.47
N PRO A 156 10.73 15.08 -7.18
CA PRO A 156 12.13 14.90 -7.52
C PRO A 156 13.01 15.09 -6.30
N SER A 157 14.05 14.26 -6.20
CA SER A 157 15.10 14.32 -5.17
C SER A 157 14.55 14.42 -3.73
N VAL A 158 13.49 13.68 -3.42
CA VAL A 158 12.80 13.75 -2.11
C VAL A 158 13.39 12.78 -1.10
N GLY A 159 14.07 11.73 -1.54
CA GLY A 159 14.74 10.74 -0.70
C GLY A 159 16.26 10.72 -0.95
N PHE A 160 17.03 10.48 0.11
CA PHE A 160 18.47 10.28 -0.01
C PHE A 160 18.83 8.91 0.57
N LYS A 161 19.27 7.98 -0.31
CA LYS A 161 19.64 6.61 0.06
C LYS A 161 20.87 6.16 -0.72
N PHE A 162 21.69 5.35 -0.08
CA PHE A 162 22.90 4.76 -0.69
C PHE A 162 23.80 5.78 -1.41
N GLY A 163 23.91 6.98 -0.86
CA GLY A 163 24.77 8.04 -1.40
C GLY A 163 24.19 8.81 -2.58
N HIS A 164 22.92 8.61 -2.94
CA HIS A 164 22.28 9.36 -4.04
C HIS A 164 20.85 9.80 -3.68
N TRP A 165 20.39 10.83 -4.39
CA TRP A 165 19.01 11.30 -4.31
C TRP A 165 18.10 10.41 -5.15
N SER A 166 16.90 10.15 -4.64
CA SER A 166 15.86 9.37 -5.31
C SER A 166 14.59 10.20 -5.49
N ASP A 167 13.96 10.00 -6.63
CA ASP A 167 12.65 10.58 -6.94
C ASP A 167 11.54 9.65 -6.47
N SER A 168 10.42 10.20 -6.03
CA SER A 168 9.23 9.43 -5.65
C SER A 168 8.08 9.71 -6.61
N VAL A 169 7.58 8.66 -7.24
CA VAL A 169 6.36 8.69 -8.07
C VAL A 169 5.14 8.52 -7.17
N MET A 170 4.22 9.48 -7.25
CA MET A 170 2.93 9.40 -6.58
C MET A 170 1.92 8.73 -7.50
N VAL A 171 1.33 7.62 -7.03
CA VAL A 171 0.28 6.89 -7.75
C VAL A 171 -1.02 6.91 -6.94
N GLN A 172 -2.16 6.97 -7.62
CA GLN A 172 -3.48 7.02 -6.99
C GLN A 172 -4.46 6.13 -7.71
N ARG A 173 -5.35 5.50 -6.92
CA ARG A 173 -6.49 4.73 -7.40
C ARG A 173 -7.75 5.10 -6.64
N ALA A 174 -8.87 5.27 -7.36
CA ALA A 174 -10.21 5.33 -6.78
C ALA A 174 -10.66 3.94 -6.30
N LEU A 175 -11.37 3.89 -5.18
CA LEU A 175 -11.91 2.67 -4.56
C LEU A 175 -13.44 2.73 -4.56
N GLY A 176 -14.10 1.62 -4.91
CA GLY A 176 -15.56 1.59 -5.02
C GLY A 176 -16.09 2.70 -5.92
N PRO A 177 -17.10 3.49 -5.48
CA PRO A 177 -17.64 4.60 -6.26
C PRO A 177 -16.66 5.78 -6.42
N GLY A 178 -15.52 5.76 -5.76
CA GLY A 178 -14.51 6.83 -5.87
C GLY A 178 -15.07 8.19 -5.43
N ASP A 179 -15.02 9.15 -6.34
CA ASP A 179 -15.52 10.52 -6.15
C ASP A 179 -16.84 10.77 -6.90
N ALA A 180 -17.46 9.71 -7.48
CA ALA A 180 -18.74 9.83 -8.18
C ALA A 180 -19.90 10.13 -7.24
N GLU A 181 -19.80 9.68 -5.98
CA GLU A 181 -20.82 9.86 -4.95
C GLU A 181 -20.19 10.32 -3.63
N PRO A 182 -20.89 11.20 -2.85
CA PRO A 182 -20.47 11.49 -1.49
C PRO A 182 -20.38 10.22 -0.64
N PRO A 183 -19.42 10.11 0.29
CA PRO A 183 -19.39 9.00 1.22
C PRO A 183 -20.66 8.98 2.10
N GLY A 184 -21.28 7.80 2.27
CA GLY A 184 -22.58 7.66 2.96
C GLY A 184 -22.65 8.28 4.37
N SER A 185 -21.55 8.30 5.11
CA SER A 185 -21.44 8.99 6.42
C SER A 185 -21.46 10.52 6.35
N TRP A 186 -21.35 11.09 5.15
CA TRP A 186 -21.46 12.54 4.92
C TRP A 186 -22.90 13.02 5.01
N LEU A 187 -23.86 12.22 4.52
CA LEU A 187 -25.28 12.62 4.45
C LEU A 187 -25.93 12.79 5.82
N ALA A 188 -25.38 12.22 6.88
CA ALA A 188 -25.93 12.28 8.24
C ALA A 188 -25.44 13.50 9.08
N ALA A 189 -24.47 14.28 8.60
CA ALA A 189 -23.74 15.25 9.44
C ALA A 189 -23.63 16.68 8.88
N THR A 190 -24.28 17.03 7.75
CA THR A 190 -23.95 18.28 7.06
C THR A 190 -25.19 19.15 6.77
N PRO A 191 -25.16 20.46 7.11
CA PRO A 191 -26.05 21.45 6.50
C PRO A 191 -25.84 21.46 4.98
N ALA A 192 -26.88 21.85 4.21
CA ALA A 192 -26.92 21.81 2.75
C ALA A 192 -25.59 22.19 2.10
N PRO A 193 -25.09 21.40 1.12
CA PRO A 193 -23.78 21.62 0.56
C PRO A 193 -23.67 22.98 -0.11
N LEU A 194 -22.66 23.73 0.26
CA LEU A 194 -22.20 24.83 -0.59
C LEU A 194 -21.86 24.21 -1.95
N THR A 195 -22.37 24.77 -3.02
CA THR A 195 -22.05 24.33 -4.38
C THR A 195 -20.54 24.29 -4.54
N PRO A 196 -19.94 23.13 -4.80
CA PRO A 196 -18.50 23.07 -4.93
C PRO A 196 -18.05 23.95 -6.10
N PRO A 197 -16.91 24.64 -5.98
CA PRO A 197 -16.36 25.35 -7.11
C PRO A 197 -16.11 24.36 -8.26
N PRO A 198 -16.24 24.78 -9.52
CA PRO A 198 -15.96 23.94 -10.67
C PRO A 198 -14.54 23.38 -10.53
N ARG A 199 -14.37 22.07 -10.78
CA ARG A 199 -13.05 21.47 -10.77
C ARG A 199 -12.20 22.16 -11.85
N PRO A 200 -10.96 22.55 -11.53
CA PRO A 200 -10.06 23.02 -12.58
C PRO A 200 -9.95 21.93 -13.64
N ASN A 201 -9.97 22.32 -14.90
CA ASN A 201 -9.77 21.40 -16.03
C ASN A 201 -8.57 20.51 -15.74
N LYS A 202 -8.71 19.21 -16.03
CA LYS A 202 -7.59 18.28 -15.96
C LYS A 202 -6.42 18.92 -16.68
N ILE A 203 -5.32 19.13 -15.97
CA ILE A 203 -4.09 19.59 -16.61
C ILE A 203 -3.74 18.50 -17.63
N SER A 204 -4.02 18.77 -18.92
CA SER A 204 -3.59 17.92 -20.03
C SER A 204 -2.11 18.14 -20.17
N GLY A 205 -1.32 17.18 -19.77
CA GLY A 205 0.12 17.20 -20.00
C GLY A 205 0.96 16.88 -18.75
N TRP A 206 0.92 15.65 -18.34
CA TRP A 206 2.01 14.94 -17.63
C TRP A 206 2.04 13.52 -18.13
#